data_152b7a27a99d0c83fbb1d1e273fa971a
#
_entry.id   152b7a27a99d0c83fbb1d1e273fa971a
#
_cell.length_a   1.000
_cell.length_b   1.000
_cell.length_c   1.000
_cell.angle_alpha   90.00
_cell.angle_beta   90.00
_cell.angle_gamma   90.00
#
_symmetry.space_group_name_H-M   'P 1'
#
loop_
_entity.id
_entity.type
_entity.pdbx_description
1 polymer ?
#
loop_
_entity_poly.entity_id
_entity_poly.type
_entity_poly.pdbx_seq_one_letter_code
_entity_poly.pdbx_strand_id
1 'polypeptide(L)'
;MIDNQPKKTKAYIAGVNLNDPNFDYYMTELANLTEANNMEVVGQSFQNAESIVAGTYFGVGKINEIRTMAQGLKAKVLVLNDELTPVQIRNLEKLTKMRVIDRTELILEIFSNRARTKQAKLQVQLARLQYELPRLHPSENNLDQQRGGGFANRGAGESKLELNRRTIGKQISAIKKELKAVAGQEEIKAARRNQSRIPKVALVGYTNAGKSTTMNGLLREFSKEGADKEVFVKNMLFATLDTSVRRIDLKDNFSFILSDTVGFISKLPHNLVESFKATLQETRDADLLINVVDASDPNMVQMIRTTQNVLDEIGVKGIPMITAYNKADKTDRNYPQIEGDDILYSAIDSKSIKLLADLITKRVFANYEKFDLILPLSAGKELAYLHDHAQVLREDYQDDGVHIEANIAPDDQGRFRQYLA
;
A
#
# COMPACT_ATOMS: atom_id res chain seq x y z
N MET A 1 -14.87 -17.15 -32.85
CA MET A 1 -14.93 -16.87 -31.37
C MET A 1 -15.26 -15.39 -31.22
N ILE A 2 -16.41 -15.08 -30.66
CA ILE A 2 -16.78 -13.69 -30.35
C ILE A 2 -15.99 -13.34 -29.09
N ASP A 3 -15.03 -12.39 -29.24
CA ASP A 3 -14.24 -11.87 -28.11
C ASP A 3 -15.17 -11.08 -27.18
N ASN A 4 -15.57 -11.72 -26.09
CA ASN A 4 -16.54 -11.19 -25.13
C ASN A 4 -15.86 -10.40 -24.01
N GLN A 5 -14.63 -9.87 -24.25
CA GLN A 5 -14.00 -8.98 -23.30
C GLN A 5 -14.74 -7.64 -23.26
N PRO A 6 -15.12 -7.13 -22.08
CA PRO A 6 -15.76 -5.83 -21.97
C PRO A 6 -14.84 -4.77 -22.55
N LYS A 7 -15.33 -4.05 -23.55
CA LYS A 7 -14.58 -3.01 -24.26
C LYS A 7 -14.11 -1.95 -23.28
N LYS A 8 -12.79 -1.78 -23.12
CA LYS A 8 -12.21 -0.79 -22.21
C LYS A 8 -12.71 0.61 -22.57
N THR A 9 -12.99 1.42 -21.55
CA THR A 9 -13.36 2.83 -21.74
C THR A 9 -12.13 3.61 -22.20
N LYS A 10 -12.24 4.35 -23.32
CA LYS A 10 -11.16 5.18 -23.82
C LYS A 10 -10.99 6.45 -22.97
N ALA A 11 -9.77 6.67 -22.49
CA ALA A 11 -9.39 7.79 -21.66
C ALA A 11 -8.29 8.63 -22.34
N TYR A 12 -8.40 9.94 -22.19
CA TYR A 12 -7.37 10.90 -22.57
C TYR A 12 -6.75 11.45 -21.28
N ILE A 13 -5.42 11.40 -21.15
CA ILE A 13 -4.74 11.87 -19.95
C ILE A 13 -4.14 13.25 -20.17
N ALA A 14 -4.15 14.11 -19.13
CA ALA A 14 -3.55 15.42 -19.22
C ALA A 14 -3.01 15.94 -17.88
N GLY A 15 -2.05 16.87 -17.93
CA GLY A 15 -1.46 17.49 -16.75
C GLY A 15 -0.87 18.87 -17.02
N VAL A 16 -0.65 19.65 -15.94
CA VAL A 16 0.08 20.91 -15.98
C VAL A 16 1.46 20.67 -15.38
N ASN A 17 2.50 21.00 -16.14
CA ASN A 17 3.88 20.99 -15.67
C ASN A 17 4.24 22.38 -15.12
N LEU A 18 4.48 22.44 -13.81
CA LEU A 18 4.93 23.64 -13.09
C LEU A 18 6.47 23.64 -12.95
N ASN A 19 7.19 23.28 -14.02
CA ASN A 19 8.65 23.10 -14.05
C ASN A 19 9.14 21.99 -13.10
N ASP A 20 8.32 20.95 -12.88
CA ASP A 20 8.71 19.79 -12.08
C ASP A 20 9.58 18.85 -12.93
N PRO A 21 10.82 18.54 -12.54
CA PRO A 21 11.71 17.64 -13.29
C PRO A 21 11.17 16.19 -13.39
N ASN A 22 10.27 15.80 -12.50
CA ASN A 22 9.66 14.46 -12.50
C ASN A 22 8.31 14.41 -13.24
N PHE A 23 7.94 15.46 -13.97
CA PHE A 23 6.61 15.55 -14.59
C PHE A 23 6.33 14.39 -15.57
N ASP A 24 7.29 14.04 -16.40
CA ASP A 24 7.15 12.93 -17.36
C ASP A 24 6.94 11.58 -16.66
N TYR A 25 7.62 11.39 -15.54
CA TYR A 25 7.40 10.23 -14.67
C TYR A 25 5.96 10.20 -14.13
N TYR A 26 5.42 11.32 -13.64
CA TYR A 26 4.05 11.39 -13.14
C TYR A 26 3.01 11.17 -14.24
N MET A 27 3.28 11.60 -15.47
CA MET A 27 2.39 11.33 -16.61
C MET A 27 2.42 9.84 -17.01
N THR A 28 3.58 9.20 -17.00
CA THR A 28 3.72 7.76 -17.20
C THR A 28 2.98 6.98 -16.11
N GLU A 29 3.12 7.39 -14.86
CA GLU A 29 2.41 6.79 -13.73
C GLU A 29 0.90 6.98 -13.86
N LEU A 30 0.42 8.16 -14.30
CA LEU A 30 -0.99 8.41 -14.55
C LEU A 30 -1.55 7.48 -15.64
N ALA A 31 -0.78 7.24 -16.71
CA ALA A 31 -1.16 6.27 -17.75
C ALA A 31 -1.33 4.87 -17.15
N ASN A 32 -0.36 4.39 -16.36
CA ASN A 32 -0.41 3.10 -15.69
C ASN A 32 -1.58 2.98 -14.71
N LEU A 33 -1.90 4.06 -13.97
CA LEU A 33 -3.09 4.11 -13.10
C LEU A 33 -4.38 4.02 -13.89
N THR A 34 -4.46 4.75 -15.00
CA THR A 34 -5.64 4.74 -15.88
C THR A 34 -5.88 3.34 -16.44
N GLU A 35 -4.82 2.65 -16.85
CA GLU A 35 -4.90 1.25 -17.30
C GLU A 35 -5.28 0.28 -16.17
N ALA A 36 -4.75 0.51 -14.95
CA ALA A 36 -5.11 -0.27 -13.76
C ALA A 36 -6.58 -0.15 -13.38
N ASN A 37 -7.24 0.95 -13.76
CA ASN A 37 -8.68 1.16 -13.64
C ASN A 37 -9.49 0.65 -14.85
N ASN A 38 -8.92 -0.26 -15.62
CA ASN A 38 -9.55 -0.89 -16.80
C ASN A 38 -9.99 0.11 -17.89
N MET A 39 -9.24 1.21 -18.04
CA MET A 39 -9.38 2.16 -19.13
C MET A 39 -8.25 1.99 -20.16
N GLU A 40 -8.46 2.45 -21.38
CA GLU A 40 -7.47 2.48 -22.47
C GLU A 40 -7.01 3.93 -22.67
N VAL A 41 -5.72 4.20 -22.45
CA VAL A 41 -5.14 5.51 -22.72
C VAL A 41 -4.95 5.68 -24.22
N VAL A 42 -5.75 6.56 -24.83
CA VAL A 42 -5.73 6.78 -26.29
C VAL A 42 -4.92 8.01 -26.71
N GLY A 43 -4.51 8.85 -25.77
CA GLY A 43 -3.68 10.03 -26.03
C GLY A 43 -3.40 10.81 -24.76
N GLN A 44 -2.45 11.73 -24.85
CA GLN A 44 -2.04 12.59 -23.75
C GLN A 44 -1.71 14.01 -24.21
N SER A 45 -1.87 14.98 -23.30
CA SER A 45 -1.44 16.37 -23.47
C SER A 45 -0.92 16.92 -22.16
N PHE A 46 -0.03 17.91 -22.27
CA PHE A 46 0.38 18.70 -21.10
C PHE A 46 0.52 20.17 -21.46
N GLN A 47 0.53 21.00 -20.42
CA GLN A 47 0.79 22.42 -20.51
C GLN A 47 1.91 22.78 -19.56
N ASN A 48 2.97 23.44 -20.07
CA ASN A 48 3.94 24.10 -19.21
C ASN A 48 3.36 25.44 -18.78
N ALA A 49 3.36 25.71 -17.48
CA ALA A 49 2.83 26.96 -16.92
C ALA A 49 3.55 27.29 -15.59
N GLU A 50 3.57 28.55 -15.23
CA GLU A 50 4.06 29.01 -13.91
C GLU A 50 3.04 28.74 -12.80
N SER A 51 1.75 28.70 -13.14
CA SER A 51 0.67 28.45 -12.19
C SER A 51 -0.54 27.78 -12.85
N ILE A 52 -1.32 27.08 -12.06
CA ILE A 52 -2.59 26.47 -12.45
C ILE A 52 -3.66 27.53 -12.55
N VAL A 53 -4.50 27.47 -13.61
CA VAL A 53 -5.65 28.38 -13.75
C VAL A 53 -6.71 28.00 -12.72
N ALA A 54 -7.06 28.92 -11.83
CA ALA A 54 -7.92 28.66 -10.67
C ALA A 54 -9.31 28.10 -11.05
N GLY A 55 -9.89 28.56 -12.17
CA GLY A 55 -11.24 28.14 -12.59
C GLY A 55 -11.30 26.91 -13.46
N THR A 56 -10.24 26.58 -14.19
CA THR A 56 -10.27 25.58 -15.27
C THR A 56 -9.06 24.66 -15.31
N TYR A 57 -8.10 24.83 -14.39
CA TYR A 57 -6.83 24.06 -14.34
C TYR A 57 -5.90 24.37 -15.53
N PHE A 58 -6.40 24.36 -16.76
CA PHE A 58 -5.69 24.75 -17.98
C PHE A 58 -6.16 26.11 -18.51
N GLY A 59 -5.34 26.74 -19.36
CA GLY A 59 -5.76 27.84 -20.19
C GLY A 59 -6.79 27.42 -21.24
N VAL A 60 -7.66 28.33 -21.66
CA VAL A 60 -8.77 28.05 -22.59
C VAL A 60 -8.30 27.46 -23.92
N GLY A 61 -7.16 27.93 -24.44
CA GLY A 61 -6.55 27.37 -25.67
C GLY A 61 -6.21 25.90 -25.53
N LYS A 62 -5.58 25.51 -24.42
CA LYS A 62 -5.22 24.12 -24.15
C LYS A 62 -6.45 23.23 -23.96
N ILE A 63 -7.52 23.73 -23.33
CA ILE A 63 -8.78 22.98 -23.17
C ILE A 63 -9.40 22.68 -24.54
N ASN A 64 -9.38 23.63 -25.49
CA ASN A 64 -9.90 23.43 -26.84
C ASN A 64 -9.06 22.41 -27.61
N GLU A 65 -7.72 22.45 -27.46
CA GLU A 65 -6.80 21.47 -28.05
C GLU A 65 -7.12 20.06 -27.51
N ILE A 66 -7.17 19.91 -26.18
CA ILE A 66 -7.50 18.62 -25.51
C ILE A 66 -8.85 18.10 -26.01
N ARG A 67 -9.88 18.95 -26.06
CA ARG A 67 -11.21 18.59 -26.53
C ARG A 67 -11.16 18.05 -27.97
N THR A 68 -10.50 18.76 -28.87
CA THR A 68 -10.41 18.38 -30.29
C THR A 68 -9.68 17.05 -30.47
N MET A 69 -8.52 16.88 -29.79
CA MET A 69 -7.73 15.64 -29.88
C MET A 69 -8.46 14.45 -29.26
N ALA A 70 -9.03 14.63 -28.08
CA ALA A 70 -9.75 13.57 -27.38
C ALA A 70 -11.00 13.12 -28.14
N GLN A 71 -11.73 14.05 -28.76
CA GLN A 71 -12.89 13.72 -29.62
C GLN A 71 -12.46 12.94 -30.87
N GLY A 72 -11.38 13.35 -31.52
CA GLY A 72 -10.82 12.62 -32.69
C GLY A 72 -10.45 11.17 -32.34
N LEU A 73 -9.94 10.92 -31.14
CA LEU A 73 -9.59 9.59 -30.61
C LEU A 73 -10.77 8.86 -29.97
N LYS A 74 -11.95 9.47 -29.93
CA LYS A 74 -13.18 8.94 -29.30
C LYS A 74 -13.00 8.63 -27.81
N ALA A 75 -12.20 9.45 -27.10
CA ALA A 75 -12.11 9.38 -25.65
C ALA A 75 -13.42 9.81 -25.02
N LYS A 76 -13.82 9.13 -23.94
CA LYS A 76 -15.02 9.44 -23.14
C LYS A 76 -14.69 10.07 -21.81
N VAL A 77 -13.48 9.89 -21.33
CA VAL A 77 -13.00 10.32 -20.01
C VAL A 77 -11.72 11.13 -20.21
N LEU A 78 -11.64 12.25 -19.50
CA LEU A 78 -10.42 13.03 -19.33
C LEU A 78 -9.86 12.77 -17.92
N VAL A 79 -8.65 12.23 -17.84
CA VAL A 79 -8.00 11.93 -16.55
C VAL A 79 -6.87 12.90 -16.32
N LEU A 80 -6.82 13.49 -15.12
CA LEU A 80 -5.89 14.57 -14.77
C LEU A 80 -4.88 14.16 -13.70
N ASN A 81 -3.67 14.70 -13.82
CA ASN A 81 -2.51 14.30 -12.99
C ASN A 81 -2.52 14.90 -11.58
N ASP A 82 -3.38 15.85 -11.30
CA ASP A 82 -3.44 16.53 -10.01
C ASP A 82 -4.86 16.42 -9.43
N GLU A 83 -4.99 16.64 -8.12
CA GLU A 83 -6.30 16.79 -7.49
C GLU A 83 -6.93 18.12 -7.89
N LEU A 84 -8.20 18.08 -8.28
CA LEU A 84 -8.92 19.26 -8.77
C LEU A 84 -9.93 19.78 -7.75
N THR A 85 -10.15 21.07 -7.80
CA THR A 85 -11.28 21.68 -7.11
C THR A 85 -12.59 21.31 -7.79
N PRO A 86 -13.71 21.28 -7.06
CA PRO A 86 -15.04 21.02 -7.63
C PRO A 86 -15.40 21.97 -8.79
N VAL A 87 -14.97 23.22 -8.72
CA VAL A 87 -15.19 24.23 -9.76
C VAL A 87 -14.42 23.89 -11.05
N GLN A 88 -13.16 23.44 -10.90
CA GLN A 88 -12.35 23.03 -12.05
C GLN A 88 -12.95 21.82 -12.76
N ILE A 89 -13.37 20.79 -12.01
CA ILE A 89 -14.02 19.59 -12.57
C ILE A 89 -15.24 20.00 -13.40
N ARG A 90 -16.18 20.72 -12.80
CA ARG A 90 -17.41 21.17 -13.46
C ARG A 90 -17.14 21.99 -14.73
N ASN A 91 -16.20 22.96 -14.65
CA ASN A 91 -15.89 23.81 -15.80
C ASN A 91 -15.23 23.01 -16.93
N LEU A 92 -14.33 22.08 -16.60
CA LEU A 92 -13.70 21.18 -17.58
C LEU A 92 -14.73 20.26 -18.24
N GLU A 93 -15.64 19.63 -17.48
CA GLU A 93 -16.71 18.79 -18.05
C GLU A 93 -17.62 19.58 -18.99
N LYS A 94 -17.98 20.81 -18.60
CA LYS A 94 -18.78 21.71 -19.43
C LYS A 94 -18.08 22.08 -20.74
N LEU A 95 -16.76 22.35 -20.69
CA LEU A 95 -15.97 22.78 -21.85
C LEU A 95 -15.56 21.63 -22.74
N THR A 96 -15.17 20.49 -22.17
CA THR A 96 -14.69 19.32 -22.93
C THR A 96 -15.79 18.38 -23.39
N LYS A 97 -16.94 18.39 -22.72
CA LYS A 97 -18.06 17.45 -22.90
C LYS A 97 -17.67 16.00 -22.61
N MET A 98 -16.67 15.81 -21.76
CA MET A 98 -16.21 14.50 -21.27
C MET A 98 -16.40 14.42 -19.76
N ARG A 99 -16.53 13.21 -19.22
CA ARG A 99 -16.36 12.99 -17.79
C ARG A 99 -14.93 13.33 -17.40
N VAL A 100 -14.75 14.08 -16.35
CA VAL A 100 -13.42 14.45 -15.81
C VAL A 100 -13.18 13.67 -14.54
N ILE A 101 -12.05 12.97 -14.49
CA ILE A 101 -11.57 12.23 -13.30
C ILE A 101 -10.22 12.84 -12.92
N ASP A 102 -10.09 13.28 -11.70
CA ASP A 102 -8.81 13.72 -11.16
C ASP A 102 -8.01 12.52 -10.58
N ARG A 103 -6.74 12.76 -10.22
CA ARG A 103 -5.85 11.71 -9.71
C ARG A 103 -6.42 11.03 -8.46
N THR A 104 -7.04 11.80 -7.56
CA THR A 104 -7.63 11.29 -6.31
C THR A 104 -8.82 10.37 -6.59
N GLU A 105 -9.74 10.78 -7.46
CA GLU A 105 -10.88 9.96 -7.85
C GLU A 105 -10.44 8.67 -8.55
N LEU A 106 -9.42 8.75 -9.43
CA LEU A 106 -8.85 7.59 -10.12
C LEU A 106 -8.30 6.56 -9.12
N ILE A 107 -7.52 7.00 -8.13
CA ILE A 107 -6.97 6.12 -7.09
C ILE A 107 -8.10 5.50 -6.26
N LEU A 108 -9.12 6.28 -5.89
CA LEU A 108 -10.29 5.80 -5.15
C LEU A 108 -11.09 4.75 -5.93
N GLU A 109 -11.25 4.92 -7.25
CA GLU A 109 -11.90 3.91 -8.10
C GLU A 109 -11.09 2.62 -8.15
N ILE A 110 -9.76 2.69 -8.29
CA ILE A 110 -8.88 1.52 -8.26
C ILE A 110 -9.01 0.80 -6.92
N PHE A 111 -8.98 1.52 -5.81
CA PHE A 111 -9.11 0.95 -4.46
C PHE A 111 -10.49 0.32 -4.25
N SER A 112 -11.56 0.96 -4.72
CA SER A 112 -12.92 0.40 -4.65
C SER A 112 -13.03 -0.94 -5.38
N ASN A 113 -12.36 -1.07 -6.52
CA ASN A 113 -12.34 -2.31 -7.32
C ASN A 113 -11.44 -3.40 -6.70
N ARG A 114 -10.49 -3.04 -5.82
CA ARG A 114 -9.52 -3.96 -5.20
C ARG A 114 -9.89 -4.38 -3.78
N ALA A 115 -10.61 -3.56 -3.03
CA ALA A 115 -10.99 -3.84 -1.65
C ALA A 115 -11.82 -5.12 -1.53
N ARG A 116 -11.28 -6.13 -0.84
CA ARG A 116 -11.93 -7.43 -0.63
C ARG A 116 -12.43 -7.58 0.80
N THR A 117 -11.62 -7.17 1.78
CA THR A 117 -11.97 -7.27 3.20
C THR A 117 -13.01 -6.23 3.58
N LYS A 118 -13.75 -6.50 4.66
CA LYS A 118 -14.71 -5.54 5.22
C LYS A 118 -14.00 -4.24 5.62
N GLN A 119 -12.82 -4.34 6.24
CA GLN A 119 -12.04 -3.19 6.67
C GLN A 119 -11.63 -2.31 5.48
N ALA A 120 -11.02 -2.88 4.43
CA ALA A 120 -10.63 -2.12 3.25
C ALA A 120 -11.83 -1.47 2.55
N LYS A 121 -12.96 -2.16 2.44
CA LYS A 121 -14.19 -1.59 1.87
C LYS A 121 -14.68 -0.37 2.65
N LEU A 122 -14.68 -0.45 3.98
CA LEU A 122 -15.06 0.67 4.85
C LEU A 122 -14.08 1.84 4.75
N GLN A 123 -12.77 1.56 4.67
CA GLN A 123 -11.74 2.59 4.49
C GLN A 123 -11.89 3.33 3.16
N VAL A 124 -12.05 2.59 2.06
CA VAL A 124 -12.29 3.17 0.73
C VAL A 124 -13.57 3.98 0.70
N GLN A 125 -14.65 3.47 1.30
CA GLN A 125 -15.93 4.17 1.38
C GLN A 125 -15.80 5.46 2.20
N LEU A 126 -15.06 5.43 3.32
CA LEU A 126 -14.78 6.63 4.13
C LEU A 126 -14.03 7.68 3.31
N ALA A 127 -12.95 7.28 2.67
CA ALA A 127 -12.13 8.17 1.84
C ALA A 127 -12.96 8.78 0.68
N ARG A 128 -13.80 7.96 0.03
CA ARG A 128 -14.70 8.43 -1.03
C ARG A 128 -15.70 9.47 -0.53
N LEU A 129 -16.36 9.23 0.59
CA LEU A 129 -17.30 10.18 1.18
C LEU A 129 -16.61 11.48 1.61
N GLN A 130 -15.38 11.40 2.13
CA GLN A 130 -14.58 12.58 2.47
C GLN A 130 -14.17 13.37 1.22
N TYR A 131 -13.87 12.70 0.11
CA TYR A 131 -13.58 13.32 -1.18
C TYR A 131 -14.83 13.97 -1.80
N GLU A 132 -15.99 13.30 -1.71
CA GLU A 132 -17.26 13.77 -2.27
C GLU A 132 -17.87 14.94 -1.46
N LEU A 133 -17.70 14.96 -0.13
CA LEU A 133 -18.33 15.95 0.76
C LEU A 133 -18.09 17.42 0.36
N PRO A 134 -16.85 17.89 0.08
CA PRO A 134 -16.61 19.27 -0.38
C PRO A 134 -17.07 19.50 -1.82
N ARG A 135 -17.37 18.44 -2.59
CA ARG A 135 -17.77 18.46 -4.00
C ARG A 135 -19.28 18.47 -4.20
N LEU A 136 -20.04 18.43 -3.11
CA LEU A 136 -21.51 18.55 -3.18
C LEU A 136 -21.93 19.95 -3.63
N HIS A 137 -22.67 20.00 -4.72
CA HIS A 137 -23.26 21.22 -5.24
C HIS A 137 -24.77 21.09 -5.40
N PRO A 138 -25.53 22.21 -5.38
CA PRO A 138 -26.91 22.20 -5.84
C PRO A 138 -26.92 21.71 -7.29
N SER A 139 -27.69 20.67 -7.60
CA SER A 139 -27.81 20.18 -8.98
C SER A 139 -28.49 21.26 -9.85
N GLU A 140 -27.87 21.61 -10.98
CA GLU A 140 -28.39 22.59 -11.94
C GLU A 140 -29.81 22.22 -12.48
N ASN A 141 -30.15 20.93 -12.46
CA ASN A 141 -31.47 20.44 -12.91
C ASN A 141 -32.66 20.96 -12.09
N ASN A 142 -32.42 21.57 -10.91
CA ASN A 142 -33.49 22.20 -10.13
C ASN A 142 -33.65 23.72 -10.42
N LEU A 143 -32.72 24.31 -11.17
CA LEU A 143 -32.82 25.76 -11.54
C LEU A 143 -33.67 25.98 -12.78
N ASP A 144 -33.77 25.02 -13.68
CA ASP A 144 -34.61 25.15 -14.90
C ASP A 144 -36.11 24.94 -14.62
N GLN A 145 -36.49 24.26 -13.55
CA GLN A 145 -37.89 24.12 -13.13
C GLN A 145 -38.43 25.35 -12.36
N GLN A 146 -37.58 26.33 -12.02
CA GLN A 146 -37.95 27.49 -11.21
C GLN A 146 -38.13 28.78 -12.00
N ARG A 147 -38.29 28.74 -13.33
CA ARG A 147 -38.61 29.92 -14.12
C ARG A 147 -40.06 30.44 -13.97
N GLY A 148 -40.82 29.91 -13.05
CA GLY A 148 -42.18 30.32 -12.77
C GLY A 148 -42.50 30.36 -11.28
N GLY A 149 -42.23 31.44 -10.58
CA GLY A 149 -42.84 31.69 -9.26
C GLY A 149 -41.88 32.01 -8.13
N GLY A 150 -42.05 33.16 -7.61
CA GLY A 150 -41.80 33.81 -6.35
C GLY A 150 -40.80 33.28 -5.32
N PHE A 151 -40.35 34.18 -4.51
CA PHE A 151 -39.43 34.20 -3.35
C PHE A 151 -39.35 32.95 -2.43
N ALA A 152 -40.26 31.97 -2.58
CA ALA A 152 -40.38 30.82 -1.70
C ALA A 152 -39.40 29.65 -2.03
N ASN A 153 -38.71 29.66 -3.19
CA ASN A 153 -37.99 28.50 -3.67
C ASN A 153 -36.44 28.51 -3.42
N ARG A 154 -35.89 29.63 -2.91
CA ARG A 154 -34.45 29.67 -2.54
C ARG A 154 -34.10 28.75 -1.37
N GLY A 155 -35.04 28.58 -0.43
CA GLY A 155 -34.86 27.71 0.74
C GLY A 155 -34.87 26.20 0.42
N ALA A 156 -35.57 25.73 -0.62
CA ALA A 156 -35.70 24.31 -0.93
C ALA A 156 -34.42 23.72 -1.58
N GLY A 157 -33.67 24.50 -2.37
CA GLY A 157 -32.39 24.08 -2.96
C GLY A 157 -31.26 24.06 -1.94
N GLU A 158 -31.21 25.05 -1.06
CA GLU A 158 -30.26 25.10 0.05
C GLU A 158 -30.54 23.99 1.06
N SER A 159 -31.81 23.76 1.42
CA SER A 159 -32.18 22.67 2.33
C SER A 159 -31.82 21.27 1.81
N LYS A 160 -31.88 21.05 0.49
CA LYS A 160 -31.50 19.77 -0.13
C LYS A 160 -29.99 19.53 -0.10
N LEU A 161 -29.19 20.56 -0.36
CA LEU A 161 -27.73 20.50 -0.26
C LEU A 161 -27.30 20.24 1.19
N GLU A 162 -27.89 20.96 2.14
CA GLU A 162 -27.63 20.81 3.56
C GLU A 162 -28.05 19.42 4.06
N LEU A 163 -29.19 18.91 3.62
CA LEU A 163 -29.65 17.55 3.91
C LEU A 163 -28.66 16.50 3.39
N ASN A 164 -28.16 16.66 2.16
CA ASN A 164 -27.16 15.77 1.58
C ASN A 164 -25.85 15.81 2.37
N ARG A 165 -25.34 17.00 2.73
CA ARG A 165 -24.14 17.15 3.57
C ARG A 165 -24.32 16.48 4.94
N ARG A 166 -25.47 16.68 5.56
CA ARG A 166 -25.81 16.04 6.85
C ARG A 166 -25.88 14.53 6.75
N THR A 167 -26.45 14.02 5.67
CA THR A 167 -26.53 12.58 5.39
C THR A 167 -25.15 11.97 5.22
N ILE A 168 -24.28 12.57 4.38
CA ILE A 168 -22.90 12.11 4.22
C ILE A 168 -22.12 12.23 5.53
N GLY A 169 -22.29 13.31 6.30
CA GLY A 169 -21.66 13.46 7.61
C GLY A 169 -22.06 12.34 8.59
N LYS A 170 -23.33 11.94 8.60
CA LYS A 170 -23.81 10.78 9.40
C LYS A 170 -23.18 9.47 8.91
N GLN A 171 -23.09 9.26 7.61
CA GLN A 171 -22.46 8.06 7.03
C GLN A 171 -20.96 7.99 7.41
N ILE A 172 -20.22 9.10 7.29
CA ILE A 172 -18.82 9.19 7.72
C ILE A 172 -18.68 8.81 9.19
N SER A 173 -19.54 9.34 10.06
CA SER A 173 -19.52 9.04 11.50
C SER A 173 -19.83 7.57 11.80
N ALA A 174 -20.79 6.99 11.11
CA ALA A 174 -21.16 5.57 11.24
C ALA A 174 -20.00 4.66 10.79
N ILE A 175 -19.38 4.95 9.63
CA ILE A 175 -18.25 4.18 9.11
C ILE A 175 -17.04 4.29 10.05
N LYS A 176 -16.71 5.48 10.58
CA LYS A 176 -15.63 5.64 11.56
C LYS A 176 -15.87 4.79 12.82
N LYS A 177 -17.11 4.71 13.30
CA LYS A 177 -17.48 3.86 14.44
C LYS A 177 -17.31 2.37 14.12
N GLU A 178 -17.71 1.95 12.92
CA GLU A 178 -17.59 0.57 12.47
C GLU A 178 -16.11 0.18 12.27
N LEU A 179 -15.30 1.06 11.66
CA LEU A 179 -13.86 0.86 11.53
C LEU A 179 -13.17 0.70 12.88
N LYS A 180 -13.54 1.52 13.87
CA LYS A 180 -13.01 1.39 15.23
C LYS A 180 -13.36 0.03 15.88
N ALA A 181 -14.56 -0.49 15.64
CA ALA A 181 -14.95 -1.81 16.12
C ALA A 181 -14.17 -2.95 15.43
N VAL A 182 -13.94 -2.85 14.11
CA VAL A 182 -13.14 -3.81 13.35
C VAL A 182 -11.68 -3.76 13.79
N ALA A 183 -11.11 -2.55 13.96
CA ALA A 183 -9.74 -2.37 14.44
C ALA A 183 -9.53 -3.01 15.82
N GLY A 184 -10.47 -2.87 16.77
CA GLY A 184 -10.37 -3.51 18.08
C GLY A 184 -10.33 -5.05 18.00
N GLN A 185 -10.99 -5.68 17.02
CA GLN A 185 -10.89 -7.12 16.79
C GLN A 185 -9.51 -7.51 16.23
N GLU A 186 -8.95 -6.72 15.32
CA GLU A 186 -7.59 -6.96 14.79
C GLU A 186 -6.52 -6.70 15.86
N GLU A 187 -6.69 -5.71 16.73
CA GLU A 187 -5.80 -5.47 17.88
C GLU A 187 -5.76 -6.68 18.82
N ILE A 188 -6.89 -7.33 19.11
CA ILE A 188 -6.93 -8.56 19.93
C ILE A 188 -6.15 -9.69 19.25
N LYS A 189 -6.29 -9.85 17.94
CA LYS A 189 -5.51 -10.84 17.16
C LYS A 189 -4.02 -10.47 17.14
N ALA A 190 -3.69 -9.20 16.95
CA ALA A 190 -2.32 -8.69 16.99
C ALA A 190 -1.69 -8.87 18.37
N ALA A 191 -2.43 -8.59 19.47
CA ALA A 191 -1.96 -8.83 20.84
C ALA A 191 -1.61 -10.31 21.08
N ARG A 192 -2.42 -11.26 20.55
CA ARG A 192 -2.08 -12.68 20.62
C ARG A 192 -0.82 -13.03 19.84
N ARG A 193 -0.62 -12.42 18.65
CA ARG A 193 0.64 -12.59 17.86
C ARG A 193 1.83 -11.95 18.58
N ASN A 194 1.63 -10.83 19.29
CA ASN A 194 2.67 -10.17 20.08
C ASN A 194 3.11 -11.00 21.30
N GLN A 195 2.22 -11.84 21.86
CA GLN A 195 2.58 -12.77 22.92
C GLN A 195 3.53 -13.87 22.46
N SER A 196 3.52 -14.24 21.17
CA SER A 196 4.41 -15.28 20.63
C SER A 196 5.85 -14.82 20.41
N ARG A 197 6.17 -13.54 20.60
CA ARG A 197 7.51 -12.93 20.41
C ARG A 197 8.21 -13.29 19.09
N ILE A 198 7.47 -13.80 18.11
CA ILE A 198 8.00 -14.06 16.78
C ILE A 198 8.27 -12.70 16.11
N PRO A 199 9.51 -12.45 15.64
CA PRO A 199 9.86 -11.19 15.00
C PRO A 199 8.97 -10.88 13.80
N LYS A 200 8.69 -9.60 13.59
CA LYS A 200 7.81 -9.10 12.54
C LYS A 200 8.61 -8.35 11.51
N VAL A 201 8.43 -8.71 10.27
CA VAL A 201 9.06 -8.09 9.11
C VAL A 201 7.97 -7.54 8.20
N ALA A 202 8.07 -6.28 7.81
CA ALA A 202 7.09 -5.67 6.90
C ALA A 202 7.74 -5.31 5.56
N LEU A 203 7.11 -5.73 4.46
CA LEU A 203 7.45 -5.29 3.11
C LEU A 203 6.81 -3.94 2.87
N VAL A 204 7.63 -2.93 2.61
CA VAL A 204 7.22 -1.58 2.23
C VAL A 204 7.78 -1.24 0.85
N GLY A 205 7.33 -0.16 0.25
CA GLY A 205 7.88 0.29 -1.03
C GLY A 205 6.80 0.67 -2.03
N TYR A 206 7.26 1.14 -3.16
CA TYR A 206 6.40 1.65 -4.21
C TYR A 206 5.46 0.58 -4.78
N THR A 207 4.31 1.01 -5.34
CA THR A 207 3.42 0.06 -6.01
C THR A 207 4.12 -0.60 -7.20
N ASN A 208 3.83 -1.87 -7.45
CA ASN A 208 4.47 -2.69 -8.49
C ASN A 208 5.99 -2.90 -8.34
N ALA A 209 6.61 -2.58 -7.21
CA ALA A 209 8.04 -2.88 -6.97
C ALA A 209 8.31 -4.39 -6.77
N GLY A 210 7.27 -5.20 -6.55
CA GLY A 210 7.36 -6.65 -6.41
C GLY A 210 7.26 -7.17 -4.96
N LYS A 211 6.66 -6.42 -4.03
CA LYS A 211 6.46 -6.83 -2.63
C LYS A 211 5.76 -8.18 -2.52
N SER A 212 4.59 -8.33 -3.12
CA SER A 212 3.82 -9.58 -3.10
C SER A 212 4.55 -10.73 -3.80
N THR A 213 5.34 -10.43 -4.84
CA THR A 213 6.19 -11.44 -5.51
C THR A 213 7.28 -11.92 -4.58
N THR A 214 7.90 -10.99 -3.83
CA THR A 214 8.92 -11.32 -2.82
C THR A 214 8.34 -12.18 -1.70
N MET A 215 7.15 -11.83 -1.18
CA MET A 215 6.45 -12.67 -0.20
C MET A 215 6.20 -14.08 -0.76
N ASN A 216 5.69 -14.20 -1.98
CA ASN A 216 5.44 -15.49 -2.60
C ASN A 216 6.75 -16.27 -2.85
N GLY A 217 7.85 -15.59 -3.19
CA GLY A 217 9.16 -16.19 -3.31
C GLY A 217 9.60 -16.84 -1.98
N LEU A 218 9.49 -16.09 -0.87
CA LEU A 218 9.82 -16.59 0.47
C LEU A 218 8.88 -17.74 0.88
N LEU A 219 7.60 -17.65 0.60
CA LEU A 219 6.65 -18.75 0.89
C LEU A 219 7.00 -20.02 0.12
N ARG A 220 7.33 -19.95 -1.16
CA ARG A 220 7.71 -21.11 -1.97
C ARG A 220 8.97 -21.80 -1.47
N GLU A 221 9.97 -21.04 -1.03
CA GLU A 221 11.25 -21.59 -0.58
C GLU A 221 11.19 -22.18 0.84
N PHE A 222 10.35 -21.62 1.72
CA PHE A 222 10.41 -21.88 3.16
C PHE A 222 9.09 -22.35 3.78
N SER A 223 7.95 -22.36 3.07
CA SER A 223 6.70 -22.87 3.64
C SER A 223 6.61 -24.39 3.50
N LYS A 224 6.29 -25.09 4.59
CA LYS A 224 6.01 -26.55 4.59
C LYS A 224 4.65 -26.90 3.97
N GLU A 225 3.75 -25.94 3.88
CA GLU A 225 2.40 -26.11 3.35
C GLU A 225 2.33 -25.46 1.95
N GLY A 226 2.45 -26.25 0.92
CA GLY A 226 2.49 -25.94 -0.51
C GLY A 226 1.80 -24.67 -1.06
N ALA A 227 1.86 -24.51 -2.37
CA ALA A 227 1.51 -23.33 -3.16
C ALA A 227 0.09 -22.75 -2.96
N ASP A 228 -0.81 -23.43 -2.26
CA ASP A 228 -2.21 -23.00 -2.08
C ASP A 228 -2.40 -21.73 -1.23
N LYS A 229 -1.34 -21.24 -0.58
CA LYS A 229 -1.37 -20.03 0.25
C LYS A 229 -0.67 -18.80 -0.38
N GLU A 230 -0.31 -18.88 -1.64
CA GLU A 230 0.31 -17.74 -2.34
C GLU A 230 -0.62 -16.52 -2.37
N VAL A 231 -0.02 -15.35 -2.22
CA VAL A 231 -0.71 -14.07 -2.38
C VAL A 231 -0.93 -13.80 -3.87
N PHE A 232 -2.10 -13.34 -4.22
CA PHE A 232 -2.44 -13.02 -5.60
C PHE A 232 -1.54 -11.91 -6.14
N VAL A 233 -0.75 -12.20 -7.16
CA VAL A 233 0.15 -11.25 -7.83
C VAL A 233 -0.39 -10.93 -9.21
N LYS A 234 -0.55 -9.64 -9.49
CA LYS A 234 -0.73 -9.10 -10.85
C LYS A 234 0.31 -8.01 -11.09
N ASN A 235 0.83 -7.96 -12.30
CA ASN A 235 1.71 -6.87 -12.72
C ASN A 235 0.87 -5.59 -12.98
N MET A 236 0.27 -5.05 -11.94
CA MET A 236 -0.61 -3.89 -11.97
C MET A 236 -0.42 -3.05 -10.71
N LEU A 237 -0.59 -1.75 -10.84
CA LEU A 237 -0.58 -0.83 -9.70
C LEU A 237 -1.70 -1.20 -8.70
N PHE A 238 -1.37 -1.15 -7.40
CA PHE A 238 -2.27 -1.52 -6.31
C PHE A 238 -2.88 -2.92 -6.43
N ALA A 239 -2.07 -3.91 -6.82
CA ALA A 239 -2.52 -5.31 -6.83
C ALA A 239 -2.91 -5.80 -5.43
N THR A 240 -2.19 -5.32 -4.40
CA THR A 240 -2.45 -5.57 -2.98
C THR A 240 -2.97 -4.29 -2.33
N LEU A 241 -4.18 -4.35 -1.77
CA LEU A 241 -4.78 -3.29 -0.95
C LEU A 241 -5.00 -3.75 0.50
N ASP A 242 -5.25 -5.03 0.70
CA ASP A 242 -5.40 -5.66 2.00
C ASP A 242 -4.03 -6.20 2.47
N THR A 243 -3.65 -5.93 3.71
CA THR A 243 -2.42 -6.48 4.29
C THR A 243 -2.50 -8.00 4.37
N SER A 244 -1.52 -8.69 3.81
CA SER A 244 -1.38 -10.13 3.93
C SER A 244 -0.28 -10.46 4.93
N VAL A 245 -0.61 -11.24 5.96
CA VAL A 245 0.35 -11.65 7.01
C VAL A 245 0.60 -13.14 6.90
N ARG A 246 1.86 -13.55 6.87
CA ARG A 246 2.29 -14.95 6.75
C ARG A 246 3.45 -15.23 7.70
N ARG A 247 3.48 -16.44 8.24
CA ARG A 247 4.65 -16.94 8.95
C ARG A 247 5.59 -17.60 7.94
N ILE A 248 6.87 -17.26 8.04
CA ILE A 248 7.95 -17.85 7.26
C ILE A 248 8.78 -18.67 8.23
N ASP A 249 8.81 -19.99 8.02
CA ASP A 249 9.59 -20.91 8.81
C ASP A 249 10.91 -21.21 8.08
N LEU A 250 12.00 -20.66 8.57
CA LEU A 250 13.34 -20.84 8.01
C LEU A 250 13.96 -22.17 8.47
N LYS A 251 15.18 -22.44 8.03
CA LYS A 251 15.98 -23.52 8.59
C LYS A 251 16.36 -23.22 10.03
N ASP A 252 16.78 -24.24 10.75
CA ASP A 252 17.27 -24.15 12.13
C ASP A 252 16.26 -23.52 13.13
N ASN A 253 14.96 -23.80 12.92
CA ASN A 253 13.85 -23.35 13.76
C ASN A 253 13.68 -21.81 13.84
N PHE A 254 14.35 -21.02 13.00
CA PHE A 254 14.04 -19.61 12.88
C PHE A 254 12.69 -19.40 12.20
N SER A 255 11.91 -18.48 12.71
CA SER A 255 10.69 -18.04 12.04
C SER A 255 10.45 -16.56 12.26
N PHE A 256 9.83 -15.92 11.30
CA PHE A 256 9.35 -14.54 11.42
C PHE A 256 7.98 -14.38 10.77
N ILE A 257 7.25 -13.37 11.22
CA ILE A 257 5.97 -12.97 10.60
C ILE A 257 6.29 -11.96 9.51
N LEU A 258 5.91 -12.25 8.28
CA LEU A 258 6.07 -11.36 7.13
C LEU A 258 4.73 -10.74 6.77
N SER A 259 4.67 -9.41 6.69
CA SER A 259 3.50 -8.67 6.22
C SER A 259 3.78 -8.00 4.87
N ASP A 260 2.89 -8.23 3.89
CA ASP A 260 2.84 -7.51 2.61
C ASP A 260 1.86 -6.35 2.76
N THR A 261 2.34 -5.13 2.52
CA THR A 261 1.56 -3.91 2.72
C THR A 261 1.14 -3.25 1.40
N VAL A 262 0.23 -2.29 1.48
CA VAL A 262 -0.19 -1.48 0.34
C VAL A 262 1.00 -0.76 -0.26
N GLY A 263 1.13 -0.79 -1.60
CA GLY A 263 2.18 -0.05 -2.29
C GLY A 263 1.94 1.45 -2.28
N PHE A 264 3.01 2.21 -2.11
CA PHE A 264 2.96 3.67 -2.17
C PHE A 264 2.98 4.18 -3.62
N ILE A 265 2.54 5.40 -3.81
CA ILE A 265 2.48 6.08 -5.11
C ILE A 265 2.77 7.57 -4.91
N SER A 266 3.24 8.23 -5.96
CA SER A 266 3.45 9.68 -5.94
C SER A 266 2.14 10.43 -5.79
N LYS A 267 2.19 11.58 -5.13
CA LYS A 267 1.04 12.48 -4.94
C LYS A 267 -0.19 11.76 -4.33
N LEU A 268 0.06 10.82 -3.38
CA LEU A 268 -1.03 10.17 -2.65
C LEU A 268 -1.74 11.22 -1.77
N PRO A 269 -3.07 11.41 -1.89
CA PRO A 269 -3.78 12.39 -1.09
C PRO A 269 -3.71 12.08 0.41
N HIS A 270 -3.47 13.10 1.25
CA HIS A 270 -3.37 12.94 2.72
C HIS A 270 -4.60 12.26 3.35
N ASN A 271 -5.81 12.57 2.86
CA ASN A 271 -7.03 11.92 3.33
C ASN A 271 -7.04 10.41 3.09
N LEU A 272 -6.38 9.96 2.00
CA LEU A 272 -6.22 8.52 1.72
C LEU A 272 -5.19 7.91 2.67
N VAL A 273 -4.03 8.55 2.88
CA VAL A 273 -3.02 8.09 3.84
C VAL A 273 -3.66 7.93 5.23
N GLU A 274 -4.45 8.92 5.66
CA GLU A 274 -5.14 8.87 6.95
C GLU A 274 -6.15 7.72 7.04
N SER A 275 -6.91 7.47 5.98
CA SER A 275 -7.88 6.37 5.92
C SER A 275 -7.20 5.00 5.98
N PHE A 276 -5.97 4.87 5.47
CA PHE A 276 -5.20 3.62 5.44
C PHE A 276 -4.20 3.48 6.60
N LYS A 277 -4.11 4.44 7.53
CA LYS A 277 -3.23 4.34 8.72
C LYS A 277 -3.40 3.02 9.48
N ALA A 278 -4.62 2.50 9.55
CA ALA A 278 -4.88 1.23 10.24
C ALA A 278 -4.33 0.00 9.49
N THR A 279 -4.32 0.01 8.15
CA THR A 279 -3.68 -1.05 7.34
C THR A 279 -2.16 -0.95 7.35
N LEU A 280 -1.62 0.24 7.65
CA LEU A 280 -0.19 0.47 7.81
C LEU A 280 0.31 0.23 9.25
N GLN A 281 -0.57 -0.25 10.14
CA GLN A 281 -0.21 -0.56 11.53
C GLN A 281 0.84 -1.67 11.62
N GLU A 282 0.74 -2.71 10.77
CA GLU A 282 1.73 -3.78 10.69
C GLU A 282 3.15 -3.26 10.37
N THR A 283 3.24 -2.13 9.65
CA THR A 283 4.53 -1.46 9.37
C THR A 283 5.09 -0.77 10.62
N ARG A 284 4.23 -0.22 11.48
CA ARG A 284 4.64 0.43 12.73
C ARG A 284 5.08 -0.56 13.79
N ASP A 285 4.46 -1.74 13.78
CA ASP A 285 4.69 -2.81 14.76
C ASP A 285 5.79 -3.77 14.30
N ALA A 286 6.47 -3.48 13.18
CA ALA A 286 7.54 -4.32 12.64
C ALA A 286 8.88 -4.10 13.37
N ASP A 287 9.65 -5.16 13.51
CA ASP A 287 11.02 -5.15 14.01
C ASP A 287 12.04 -4.85 12.90
N LEU A 288 11.67 -5.12 11.65
CA LEU A 288 12.46 -4.84 10.46
C LEU A 288 11.55 -4.44 9.29
N LEU A 289 11.96 -3.43 8.54
CA LEU A 289 11.35 -3.05 7.27
C LEU A 289 12.20 -3.53 6.09
N ILE A 290 11.53 -3.98 5.04
CA ILE A 290 12.17 -4.27 3.75
C ILE A 290 11.57 -3.35 2.72
N ASN A 291 12.31 -2.32 2.32
CA ASN A 291 11.92 -1.41 1.26
C ASN A 291 12.22 -2.04 -0.09
N VAL A 292 11.19 -2.60 -0.73
CA VAL A 292 11.30 -3.22 -2.05
C VAL A 292 11.25 -2.14 -3.12
N VAL A 293 12.31 -2.06 -3.92
CA VAL A 293 12.51 -1.05 -4.98
C VAL A 293 12.70 -1.76 -6.32
N ASP A 294 12.11 -1.25 -7.39
CA ASP A 294 12.33 -1.75 -8.76
C ASP A 294 13.69 -1.26 -9.27
N ALA A 295 14.68 -2.14 -9.34
CA ALA A 295 16.03 -1.83 -9.81
C ALA A 295 16.10 -1.47 -11.30
N SER A 296 15.08 -1.86 -12.08
CA SER A 296 15.00 -1.58 -13.52
C SER A 296 14.37 -0.22 -13.84
N ASP A 297 13.78 0.45 -12.83
CA ASP A 297 13.13 1.74 -13.03
C ASP A 297 14.15 2.89 -12.92
N PRO A 298 14.28 3.76 -13.94
CA PRO A 298 15.20 4.90 -13.90
C PRO A 298 14.87 5.90 -12.79
N ASN A 299 13.64 5.88 -12.26
CA ASN A 299 13.17 6.78 -11.21
C ASN A 299 13.22 6.15 -9.80
N MET A 300 14.00 5.08 -9.61
CA MET A 300 14.08 4.36 -8.32
C MET A 300 14.40 5.28 -7.13
N VAL A 301 15.25 6.30 -7.31
CA VAL A 301 15.57 7.28 -6.26
C VAL A 301 14.33 8.04 -5.81
N GLN A 302 13.47 8.44 -6.73
CA GLN A 302 12.21 9.12 -6.42
C GLN A 302 11.24 8.18 -5.70
N MET A 303 11.19 6.91 -6.09
CA MET A 303 10.38 5.88 -5.41
C MET A 303 10.81 5.67 -3.96
N ILE A 304 12.12 5.61 -3.70
CA ILE A 304 12.68 5.51 -2.34
C ILE A 304 12.28 6.73 -1.52
N ARG A 305 12.45 7.95 -2.06
CA ARG A 305 12.03 9.19 -1.38
C ARG A 305 10.54 9.22 -1.07
N THR A 306 9.71 8.81 -2.02
CA THR A 306 8.25 8.73 -1.82
C THR A 306 7.90 7.76 -0.70
N THR A 307 8.53 6.58 -0.68
CA THR A 307 8.37 5.59 0.39
C THR A 307 8.74 6.19 1.75
N GLN A 308 9.91 6.84 1.84
CA GLN A 308 10.37 7.45 3.08
C GLN A 308 9.42 8.54 3.58
N ASN A 309 8.97 9.44 2.70
CA ASN A 309 8.03 10.50 3.06
C ASN A 309 6.71 9.94 3.64
N VAL A 310 6.18 8.87 3.04
CA VAL A 310 4.96 8.23 3.55
C VAL A 310 5.21 7.55 4.90
N LEU A 311 6.34 6.88 5.08
CA LEU A 311 6.73 6.28 6.37
C LEU A 311 6.82 7.35 7.47
N ASP A 312 7.42 8.50 7.16
CA ASP A 312 7.53 9.64 8.08
C ASP A 312 6.14 10.21 8.43
N GLU A 313 5.24 10.36 7.43
CA GLU A 313 3.88 10.86 7.60
C GLU A 313 3.04 9.95 8.49
N ILE A 314 3.20 8.65 8.38
CA ILE A 314 2.50 7.69 9.27
C ILE A 314 3.19 7.51 10.62
N GLY A 315 4.33 8.18 10.85
CA GLY A 315 5.05 8.18 12.12
C GLY A 315 5.91 6.94 12.38
N VAL A 316 6.33 6.24 11.33
CA VAL A 316 7.29 5.13 11.43
C VAL A 316 8.70 5.70 11.54
N LYS A 317 9.33 5.55 12.70
CA LYS A 317 10.67 6.07 12.99
C LYS A 317 11.48 5.06 13.80
N GLY A 318 12.77 4.99 13.52
CA GLY A 318 13.72 4.19 14.31
C GLY A 318 13.67 2.68 14.07
N ILE A 319 12.85 2.19 13.13
CA ILE A 319 12.83 0.78 12.75
C ILE A 319 13.96 0.53 11.74
N PRO A 320 14.82 -0.49 11.96
CA PRO A 320 15.83 -0.88 10.97
C PRO A 320 15.20 -1.18 9.60
N MET A 321 15.88 -0.80 8.52
CA MET A 321 15.36 -0.99 7.18
C MET A 321 16.44 -1.53 6.24
N ILE A 322 16.09 -2.55 5.45
CA ILE A 322 16.87 -3.08 4.33
C ILE A 322 16.29 -2.50 3.05
N THR A 323 17.12 -1.97 2.14
CA THR A 323 16.69 -1.65 0.78
C THR A 323 16.92 -2.86 -0.12
N ALA A 324 15.82 -3.40 -0.65
CA ALA A 324 15.84 -4.60 -1.49
C ALA A 324 15.54 -4.21 -2.95
N TYR A 325 16.60 -4.06 -3.74
CA TYR A 325 16.54 -3.71 -5.17
C TYR A 325 16.13 -4.93 -5.98
N ASN A 326 14.84 -5.03 -6.27
CA ASN A 326 14.21 -6.15 -6.96
C ASN A 326 14.23 -5.97 -8.49
N LYS A 327 13.87 -7.03 -9.22
CA LYS A 327 13.83 -7.11 -10.68
C LYS A 327 15.21 -6.94 -11.33
N ALA A 328 16.25 -7.38 -10.64
CA ALA A 328 17.62 -7.38 -11.15
C ALA A 328 17.75 -8.20 -12.46
N ASP A 329 16.85 -9.16 -12.68
CA ASP A 329 16.71 -9.93 -13.93
C ASP A 329 16.40 -9.08 -15.17
N LYS A 330 15.98 -7.82 -14.97
CA LYS A 330 15.72 -6.85 -16.04
C LYS A 330 16.86 -5.84 -16.22
N THR A 331 17.96 -6.01 -15.49
CA THR A 331 19.15 -5.15 -15.55
C THR A 331 20.36 -5.93 -16.03
N ASP A 332 21.39 -5.25 -16.47
CA ASP A 332 22.67 -5.87 -16.86
C ASP A 332 23.62 -6.12 -15.66
N ARG A 333 23.12 -5.96 -14.43
CA ARG A 333 23.90 -6.14 -13.19
C ARG A 333 23.94 -7.61 -12.76
N ASN A 334 25.07 -8.04 -12.21
CA ASN A 334 25.17 -9.37 -11.59
C ASN A 334 24.32 -9.41 -10.31
N TYR A 335 23.52 -10.45 -10.15
CA TYR A 335 22.69 -10.70 -8.95
C TYR A 335 22.67 -12.21 -8.61
N PRO A 336 22.33 -12.62 -7.38
CA PRO A 336 22.09 -11.75 -6.22
C PRO A 336 23.39 -11.22 -5.61
N GLN A 337 23.32 -10.01 -5.04
CA GLN A 337 24.49 -9.35 -4.44
C GLN A 337 24.05 -8.53 -3.22
N ILE A 338 24.82 -8.60 -2.12
CA ILE A 338 24.64 -7.77 -0.92
C ILE A 338 25.68 -6.65 -0.94
N GLU A 339 25.23 -5.42 -0.73
CA GLU A 339 26.07 -4.22 -0.60
C GLU A 339 25.72 -3.54 0.75
N GLY A 340 26.54 -3.81 1.79
CA GLY A 340 26.25 -3.32 3.15
C GLY A 340 24.96 -3.93 3.71
N ASP A 341 23.95 -3.09 3.90
CA ASP A 341 22.63 -3.48 4.40
C ASP A 341 21.60 -3.71 3.30
N ASP A 342 21.99 -3.46 2.04
CA ASP A 342 21.10 -3.53 0.89
C ASP A 342 21.34 -4.80 0.08
N ILE A 343 20.34 -5.22 -0.68
CA ILE A 343 20.42 -6.39 -1.55
C ILE A 343 19.92 -6.06 -2.95
N LEU A 344 20.69 -6.46 -3.97
CA LEU A 344 20.24 -6.53 -5.36
C LEU A 344 19.80 -7.96 -5.65
N TYR A 345 18.53 -8.16 -6.06
CA TYR A 345 17.96 -9.50 -6.20
C TYR A 345 16.83 -9.55 -7.24
N SER A 346 16.39 -10.76 -7.55
CA SER A 346 15.17 -11.00 -8.29
C SER A 346 14.20 -11.87 -7.48
N ALA A 347 12.98 -11.37 -7.25
CA ALA A 347 11.97 -12.08 -6.46
C ALA A 347 11.45 -13.38 -7.11
N ILE A 348 11.79 -13.64 -8.37
CA ILE A 348 11.46 -14.87 -9.09
C ILE A 348 12.61 -15.87 -9.11
N ASP A 349 13.81 -15.49 -8.64
CA ASP A 349 14.99 -16.35 -8.58
C ASP A 349 15.17 -16.93 -7.17
N SER A 350 15.26 -18.27 -7.08
CA SER A 350 15.40 -19.02 -5.82
C SER A 350 16.67 -18.65 -5.04
N LYS A 351 17.81 -18.44 -5.73
CA LYS A 351 19.07 -18.06 -5.06
C LYS A 351 18.96 -16.68 -4.42
N SER A 352 18.33 -15.74 -5.12
CA SER A 352 18.07 -14.40 -4.64
C SER A 352 17.18 -14.40 -3.38
N ILE A 353 16.14 -15.21 -3.38
CA ILE A 353 15.21 -15.34 -2.25
C ILE A 353 15.89 -15.95 -1.02
N LYS A 354 16.75 -16.96 -1.21
CA LYS A 354 17.53 -17.56 -0.12
C LYS A 354 18.49 -16.54 0.50
N LEU A 355 19.22 -15.78 -0.34
CA LEU A 355 20.14 -14.75 0.14
C LEU A 355 19.39 -13.62 0.89
N LEU A 356 18.20 -13.23 0.42
CA LEU A 356 17.34 -12.28 1.12
C LEU A 356 16.91 -12.82 2.49
N ALA A 357 16.51 -14.08 2.57
CA ALA A 357 16.14 -14.72 3.82
C ALA A 357 17.29 -14.76 4.82
N ASP A 358 18.51 -15.07 4.37
CA ASP A 358 19.73 -15.06 5.18
C ASP A 358 20.02 -13.64 5.72
N LEU A 359 19.85 -12.61 4.87
CA LEU A 359 20.03 -11.20 5.28
C LEU A 359 18.98 -10.78 6.32
N ILE A 360 17.71 -11.16 6.13
CA ILE A 360 16.63 -10.92 7.09
C ILE A 360 16.98 -11.59 8.43
N THR A 361 17.35 -12.86 8.39
CA THR A 361 17.73 -13.64 9.58
C THR A 361 18.85 -12.96 10.35
N LYS A 362 19.91 -12.60 9.65
CA LYS A 362 21.06 -11.90 10.26
C LYS A 362 20.67 -10.58 10.93
N ARG A 363 19.68 -9.86 10.38
CA ARG A 363 19.25 -8.56 10.92
C ARG A 363 18.26 -8.70 12.06
N VAL A 364 17.28 -9.56 11.90
CA VAL A 364 16.19 -9.76 12.88
C VAL A 364 16.71 -10.41 14.15
N PHE A 365 17.64 -11.35 14.02
CA PHE A 365 18.20 -12.11 15.13
C PHE A 365 19.61 -11.65 15.55
N ALA A 366 20.04 -10.47 15.12
CA ALA A 366 21.39 -9.94 15.42
C ALA A 366 21.71 -9.83 16.91
N ASN A 367 20.68 -9.58 17.74
CA ASN A 367 20.82 -9.38 19.19
C ASN A 367 20.46 -10.64 19.99
N TYR A 368 20.16 -11.76 19.32
CA TYR A 368 19.95 -13.02 20.01
C TYR A 368 21.31 -13.62 20.41
N GLU A 369 21.41 -14.06 21.64
CA GLU A 369 22.61 -14.71 22.16
C GLU A 369 22.39 -16.20 22.28
N LYS A 370 23.45 -16.96 21.95
CA LYS A 370 23.46 -18.40 22.12
C LYS A 370 23.73 -18.74 23.57
N PHE A 371 22.84 -19.54 24.14
CA PHE A 371 22.91 -20.08 25.50
C PHE A 371 23.01 -21.60 25.45
N ASP A 372 23.94 -22.14 26.24
CA ASP A 372 23.99 -23.54 26.58
C ASP A 372 23.39 -23.67 27.98
N LEU A 373 22.27 -24.38 28.09
CA LEU A 373 21.46 -24.45 29.30
C LEU A 373 21.35 -25.90 29.79
N ILE A 374 21.33 -26.09 31.13
CA ILE A 374 20.93 -27.32 31.77
C ILE A 374 19.68 -27.04 32.59
N LEU A 375 18.53 -27.50 32.08
CA LEU A 375 17.25 -27.37 32.79
C LEU A 375 16.99 -28.61 33.65
N PRO A 376 16.72 -28.44 34.94
CA PRO A 376 16.26 -29.57 35.77
C PRO A 376 15.01 -30.22 35.18
N LEU A 377 14.84 -31.51 35.30
CA LEU A 377 13.66 -32.25 34.80
C LEU A 377 12.33 -31.69 35.36
N SER A 378 12.37 -30.99 36.51
CA SER A 378 11.22 -30.31 37.12
C SER A 378 10.88 -28.97 36.44
N ALA A 379 11.75 -28.42 35.60
CA ALA A 379 11.60 -27.13 34.94
C ALA A 379 10.81 -27.18 33.61
N GLY A 380 9.79 -28.04 33.54
CA GLY A 380 9.00 -28.24 32.31
C GLY A 380 8.30 -26.97 31.79
N LYS A 381 8.05 -25.99 32.65
CA LYS A 381 7.50 -24.68 32.24
C LYS A 381 8.53 -23.83 31.47
N GLU A 382 9.77 -23.83 31.90
CA GLU A 382 10.90 -23.15 31.28
C GLU A 382 11.23 -23.78 29.93
N LEU A 383 11.19 -25.14 29.88
CA LEU A 383 11.36 -25.87 28.63
C LEU A 383 10.29 -25.54 27.61
N ALA A 384 9.01 -25.58 28.00
CA ALA A 384 7.90 -25.17 27.13
C ALA A 384 8.03 -23.70 26.67
N TYR A 385 8.47 -22.83 27.58
CA TYR A 385 8.71 -21.42 27.25
C TYR A 385 9.82 -21.25 26.19
N LEU A 386 10.93 -21.98 26.30
CA LEU A 386 12.00 -21.97 25.29
C LEU A 386 11.51 -22.41 23.93
N HIS A 387 10.69 -23.46 23.88
CA HIS A 387 10.11 -23.92 22.61
C HIS A 387 9.17 -22.89 21.97
N ASP A 388 8.47 -22.10 22.77
CA ASP A 388 7.53 -21.10 22.30
C ASP A 388 8.20 -19.76 21.94
N HIS A 389 9.36 -19.40 22.56
CA HIS A 389 9.90 -18.04 22.54
C HIS A 389 11.38 -17.96 22.17
N ALA A 390 12.11 -19.05 22.10
CA ALA A 390 13.51 -19.12 21.74
C ALA A 390 13.73 -20.03 20.52
N GLN A 391 14.87 -19.88 19.87
CA GLN A 391 15.30 -20.83 18.86
C GLN A 391 16.09 -21.96 19.51
N VAL A 392 15.46 -23.10 19.69
CA VAL A 392 16.13 -24.31 20.20
C VAL A 392 16.92 -24.95 19.06
N LEU A 393 18.26 -24.96 19.19
CA LEU A 393 19.19 -25.54 18.20
C LEU A 393 19.40 -27.02 18.45
N ARG A 394 19.53 -27.37 19.73
CA ARG A 394 19.74 -28.74 20.18
C ARG A 394 19.07 -28.97 21.51
N GLU A 395 18.52 -30.16 21.69
CA GLU A 395 17.92 -30.64 22.93
C GLU A 395 18.35 -32.09 23.18
N ASP A 396 18.87 -32.35 24.38
CA ASP A 396 19.36 -33.67 24.77
C ASP A 396 18.97 -33.93 26.23
N TYR A 397 18.35 -35.09 26.47
CA TYR A 397 17.90 -35.50 27.80
C TYR A 397 18.98 -36.36 28.46
N GLN A 398 19.50 -35.89 29.59
CA GLN A 398 20.53 -36.58 30.36
C GLN A 398 20.08 -36.79 31.80
N ASP A 399 20.87 -37.57 32.58
CA ASP A 399 20.52 -37.90 33.96
C ASP A 399 20.49 -36.68 34.91
N ASP A 400 21.24 -35.64 34.58
CA ASP A 400 21.34 -34.35 35.32
C ASP A 400 20.33 -33.28 34.88
N GLY A 401 19.61 -33.53 33.78
CA GLY A 401 18.61 -32.58 33.26
C GLY A 401 18.47 -32.59 31.74
N VAL A 402 17.81 -31.58 31.22
CA VAL A 402 17.64 -31.34 29.78
C VAL A 402 18.69 -30.34 29.34
N HIS A 403 19.65 -30.79 28.54
CA HIS A 403 20.67 -29.94 27.93
C HIS A 403 20.11 -29.28 26.68
N ILE A 404 20.10 -27.94 26.66
CA ILE A 404 19.51 -27.18 25.57
C ILE A 404 20.51 -26.14 25.08
N GLU A 405 20.73 -26.16 23.78
CA GLU A 405 21.43 -25.12 23.07
C GLU A 405 20.37 -24.24 22.35
N ALA A 406 20.26 -22.97 22.73
CA ALA A 406 19.23 -22.10 22.21
C ALA A 406 19.73 -20.67 21.99
N ASN A 407 19.25 -20.02 20.92
CA ASN A 407 19.39 -18.58 20.75
C ASN A 407 18.22 -17.87 21.44
N ILE A 408 18.53 -16.99 22.39
CA ILE A 408 17.56 -16.36 23.27
C ILE A 408 17.53 -14.83 23.01
N ALA A 409 16.31 -14.31 22.87
CA ALA A 409 16.09 -12.88 22.70
C ALA A 409 16.61 -12.08 23.91
N PRO A 410 17.08 -10.83 23.73
CA PRO A 410 17.64 -10.01 24.79
C PRO A 410 16.76 -9.91 26.04
N ASP A 411 15.45 -9.75 25.86
CA ASP A 411 14.47 -9.62 26.94
C ASP A 411 14.32 -10.87 27.81
N ASP A 412 14.65 -12.04 27.26
CA ASP A 412 14.49 -13.33 27.92
C ASP A 412 15.79 -13.88 28.50
N GLN A 413 16.94 -13.32 28.13
CA GLN A 413 18.26 -13.77 28.59
C GLN A 413 18.35 -13.79 30.11
N GLY A 414 17.81 -12.75 30.78
CA GLY A 414 17.82 -12.67 32.25
C GLY A 414 17.11 -13.82 32.94
N ARG A 415 16.07 -14.40 32.33
CA ARG A 415 15.31 -15.53 32.87
C ARG A 415 16.10 -16.83 32.88
N PHE A 416 16.97 -17.02 31.89
CA PHE A 416 17.67 -18.27 31.68
C PHE A 416 19.12 -18.27 32.19
N ARG A 417 19.65 -17.13 32.64
CA ARG A 417 21.03 -17.02 33.17
C ARG A 417 21.29 -18.00 34.33
N GLN A 418 20.28 -18.33 35.14
CA GLN A 418 20.42 -19.27 36.25
C GLN A 418 20.58 -20.73 35.82
N TYR A 419 20.35 -21.05 34.54
CA TYR A 419 20.43 -22.38 33.96
C TYR A 419 21.63 -22.55 33.02
N LEU A 420 22.53 -21.57 32.95
CA LEU A 420 23.75 -21.65 32.13
C LEU A 420 24.59 -22.87 32.58
N ALA A 421 25.07 -23.61 31.58
CA ALA A 421 25.89 -24.83 31.76
C ALA A 421 27.28 -24.52 32.31
#